data_da8fc4b6405de6cea3fe7fd39b399d31
#
_entry.id   da8fc4b6405de6cea3fe7fd39b399d31
#
_cell.length_a   1.000
_cell.length_b   1.000
_cell.length_c   1.000
_cell.angle_alpha   90.00
_cell.angle_beta   90.00
_cell.angle_gamma   90.00
#
_symmetry.space_group_name_H-M   'P 1'
#
loop_
_entity.id
_entity.type
_entity.pdbx_description
1 polymer ?
#
loop_
_entity_poly.entity_id
_entity_poly.type
_entity_poly.pdbx_seq_one_letter_code
_entity_poly.pdbx_strand_id
1 'polypeptide(L)'
;MSTSGSAFHEDRGFALDALALAKSAVRGVRLGLGITGLVSLVLGLLVLFWPGATLEVLAFLFGLYFLVAGAIRILLGVFTGLGAGLKILNILVGLALLVVGVIAIRNPMATLTALALLIGIAWIVEGVMVLAESDRGGSRWFAIVLGILSILAGIVVLFIPVGTLAVLVIYGGIFLVVLGIIQIIRAFAFGRGMPRNA
;
A
#
# COMPACT_ATOMS: atom_id res chain seq x y z
N MET A 1 12.67 -2.94 64.58
CA MET A 1 13.31 -2.11 63.54
C MET A 1 13.92 -3.02 62.50
N SER A 2 13.16 -3.50 61.52
CA SER A 2 13.68 -4.33 60.41
C SER A 2 12.63 -4.47 59.29
N THR A 3 12.27 -3.38 58.61
CA THR A 3 11.36 -3.44 57.45
C THR A 3 11.80 -2.55 56.29
N SER A 4 13.04 -2.04 56.34
CA SER A 4 13.53 -1.09 55.31
C SER A 4 14.34 -1.77 54.17
N GLY A 5 14.66 -3.07 54.29
CA GLY A 5 15.51 -3.77 53.31
C GLY A 5 14.78 -4.39 52.12
N SER A 6 13.49 -4.71 52.28
CA SER A 6 12.73 -5.41 51.23
C SER A 6 12.23 -4.53 50.09
N ALA A 7 11.88 -3.27 50.40
CA ALA A 7 11.38 -2.33 49.38
C ALA A 7 12.44 -1.94 48.34
N PHE A 8 13.71 -1.83 48.75
CA PHE A 8 14.81 -1.48 47.84
C PHE A 8 15.21 -2.63 46.86
N HIS A 9 14.88 -3.88 47.20
CA HIS A 9 15.14 -5.02 46.33
C HIS A 9 14.06 -5.19 45.25
N GLU A 10 12.80 -4.91 45.62
CA GLU A 10 11.66 -5.01 44.71
C GLU A 10 11.70 -3.90 43.63
N ASP A 11 12.05 -2.68 43.96
CA ASP A 11 12.23 -1.57 43.01
C ASP A 11 13.35 -1.83 41.99
N ARG A 12 14.43 -2.46 42.40
CA ARG A 12 15.51 -2.83 41.49
C ARG A 12 15.13 -3.92 40.49
N GLY A 13 14.35 -4.91 40.91
CA GLY A 13 13.84 -5.97 40.04
C GLY A 13 12.93 -5.40 38.95
N PHE A 14 11.98 -4.55 39.32
CA PHE A 14 11.06 -3.88 38.39
C PHE A 14 11.78 -2.97 37.39
N ALA A 15 12.79 -2.20 37.85
CA ALA A 15 13.58 -1.33 36.98
C ALA A 15 14.44 -2.12 35.98
N LEU A 16 15.03 -3.23 36.39
CA LEU A 16 15.81 -4.11 35.52
C LEU A 16 14.92 -4.81 34.48
N ASP A 17 13.73 -5.23 34.84
CA ASP A 17 12.73 -5.81 33.92
C ASP A 17 12.24 -4.78 32.91
N ALA A 18 11.96 -3.55 33.31
CA ALA A 18 11.59 -2.47 32.42
C ALA A 18 12.70 -2.13 31.41
N LEU A 19 13.97 -2.10 31.86
CA LEU A 19 15.11 -1.86 30.98
C LEU A 19 15.36 -3.02 30.02
N ALA A 20 15.16 -4.27 30.45
CA ALA A 20 15.29 -5.45 29.61
C ALA A 20 14.20 -5.47 28.52
N LEU A 21 12.96 -5.12 28.89
CA LEU A 21 11.84 -4.98 27.94
C LEU A 21 12.08 -3.84 26.93
N ALA A 22 12.58 -2.69 27.39
CA ALA A 22 12.92 -1.58 26.53
C ALA A 22 14.04 -1.96 25.52
N LYS A 23 15.08 -2.66 25.96
CA LYS A 23 16.17 -3.14 25.07
C LYS A 23 15.68 -4.17 24.05
N SER A 24 14.79 -5.09 24.45
CA SER A 24 14.22 -6.07 23.53
C SER A 24 13.30 -5.42 22.50
N ALA A 25 12.48 -4.45 22.91
CA ALA A 25 11.62 -3.66 22.01
C ALA A 25 12.45 -2.87 20.98
N VAL A 26 13.51 -2.20 21.42
CA VAL A 26 14.43 -1.47 20.53
C VAL A 26 15.11 -2.39 19.53
N ARG A 27 15.54 -3.58 19.96
CA ARG A 27 16.14 -4.58 19.07
C ARG A 27 15.11 -5.10 18.05
N GLY A 28 13.86 -5.35 18.49
CA GLY A 28 12.77 -5.76 17.61
C GLY A 28 12.45 -4.72 16.53
N VAL A 29 12.32 -3.44 16.92
CA VAL A 29 12.09 -2.34 15.98
C VAL A 29 13.25 -2.17 15.00
N ARG A 30 14.49 -2.27 15.47
CA ARG A 30 15.70 -2.16 14.65
C ARG A 30 15.79 -3.29 13.61
N LEU A 31 15.51 -4.53 14.03
CA LEU A 31 15.46 -5.69 13.12
C LEU A 31 14.32 -5.54 12.11
N GLY A 32 13.13 -5.13 12.57
CA GLY A 32 11.99 -4.87 11.70
C GLY A 32 12.31 -3.82 10.62
N LEU A 33 12.87 -2.68 11.00
CA LEU A 33 13.29 -1.63 10.06
C LEU A 33 14.41 -2.11 9.11
N GLY A 34 15.34 -2.92 9.59
CA GLY A 34 16.40 -3.47 8.76
C GLY A 34 15.86 -4.44 7.70
N ILE A 35 15.00 -5.37 8.10
CA ILE A 35 14.40 -6.37 7.20
C ILE A 35 13.48 -5.69 6.19
N THR A 36 12.56 -4.83 6.65
CA THR A 36 11.65 -4.11 5.74
C THR A 36 12.41 -3.19 4.79
N GLY A 37 13.46 -2.50 5.27
CA GLY A 37 14.31 -1.67 4.43
C GLY A 37 15.05 -2.48 3.36
N LEU A 38 15.59 -3.65 3.72
CA LEU A 38 16.26 -4.53 2.77
C LEU A 38 15.27 -5.09 1.72
N VAL A 39 14.11 -5.55 2.16
CA VAL A 39 13.05 -6.04 1.26
C VAL A 39 12.60 -4.94 0.31
N SER A 40 12.33 -3.72 0.81
CA SER A 40 11.95 -2.58 -0.02
C SER A 40 13.03 -2.20 -1.04
N LEU A 41 14.30 -2.24 -0.63
CA LEU A 41 15.43 -1.97 -1.53
C LEU A 41 15.52 -3.01 -2.65
N VAL A 42 15.47 -4.29 -2.31
CA VAL A 42 15.53 -5.40 -3.28
C VAL A 42 14.34 -5.34 -4.23
N LEU A 43 13.12 -5.18 -3.72
CA LEU A 43 11.92 -5.06 -4.54
C LEU A 43 11.98 -3.82 -5.45
N GLY A 44 12.42 -2.67 -4.94
CA GLY A 44 12.57 -1.46 -5.73
C GLY A 44 13.58 -1.63 -6.87
N LEU A 45 14.71 -2.29 -6.64
CA LEU A 45 15.69 -2.62 -7.68
C LEU A 45 15.11 -3.59 -8.72
N LEU A 46 14.40 -4.65 -8.28
CA LEU A 46 13.73 -5.57 -9.20
C LEU A 46 12.74 -4.85 -10.12
N VAL A 47 11.93 -3.96 -9.56
CA VAL A 47 10.97 -3.16 -10.32
C VAL A 47 11.67 -2.27 -11.34
N LEU A 48 12.80 -1.66 -10.99
CA LEU A 48 13.55 -0.78 -11.90
C LEU A 48 14.25 -1.54 -13.03
N PHE A 49 14.77 -2.74 -12.74
CA PHE A 49 15.45 -3.54 -13.77
C PHE A 49 14.49 -4.30 -14.68
N TRP A 50 13.28 -4.66 -14.19
CA TRP A 50 12.28 -5.43 -14.92
C TRP A 50 10.86 -4.84 -14.79
N PRO A 51 10.62 -3.60 -15.27
CA PRO A 51 9.31 -2.96 -15.15
C PRO A 51 8.21 -3.73 -15.89
N GLY A 52 8.50 -4.34 -17.04
CA GLY A 52 7.56 -5.15 -17.79
C GLY A 52 7.10 -6.39 -17.02
N ALA A 53 8.03 -7.15 -16.46
CA ALA A 53 7.69 -8.31 -15.63
C ALA A 53 6.91 -7.90 -14.38
N THR A 54 7.22 -6.74 -13.79
CA THR A 54 6.46 -6.21 -12.66
C THR A 54 5.00 -5.93 -13.03
N LEU A 55 4.76 -5.35 -14.21
CA LEU A 55 3.41 -5.11 -14.72
C LEU A 55 2.65 -6.43 -14.95
N GLU A 56 3.31 -7.46 -15.52
CA GLU A 56 2.69 -8.78 -15.70
C GLU A 56 2.32 -9.43 -14.36
N VAL A 57 3.20 -9.37 -13.36
CA VAL A 57 2.90 -9.85 -12.00
C VAL A 57 1.73 -9.10 -11.39
N LEU A 58 1.67 -7.77 -11.55
CA LEU A 58 0.54 -6.97 -11.07
C LEU A 58 -0.77 -7.40 -11.75
N ALA A 59 -0.78 -7.58 -13.08
CA ALA A 59 -1.96 -8.06 -13.79
C ALA A 59 -2.41 -9.44 -13.30
N PHE A 60 -1.46 -10.36 -13.07
CA PHE A 60 -1.74 -11.67 -12.50
C PHE A 60 -2.36 -11.59 -11.10
N LEU A 61 -1.79 -10.77 -10.22
CA LEU A 61 -2.30 -10.56 -8.85
C LEU A 61 -3.70 -9.96 -8.86
N PHE A 62 -3.98 -9.00 -9.74
CA PHE A 62 -5.34 -8.47 -9.93
C PHE A 62 -6.30 -9.54 -10.44
N GLY A 63 -5.85 -10.38 -11.39
CA GLY A 63 -6.64 -11.51 -11.87
C GLY A 63 -7.00 -12.48 -10.74
N LEU A 64 -6.03 -12.86 -9.93
CA LEU A 64 -6.24 -13.72 -8.76
C LEU A 64 -7.19 -13.06 -7.74
N TYR A 65 -7.00 -11.77 -7.46
CA TYR A 65 -7.89 -11.00 -6.61
C TYR A 65 -9.34 -11.04 -7.10
N PHE A 66 -9.57 -10.80 -8.39
CA PHE A 66 -10.91 -10.83 -8.97
C PHE A 66 -11.53 -12.24 -8.93
N LEU A 67 -10.74 -13.30 -9.12
CA LEU A 67 -11.24 -14.67 -8.98
C LEU A 67 -11.68 -14.95 -7.53
N VAL A 68 -10.85 -14.62 -6.56
CA VAL A 68 -11.18 -14.83 -5.14
C VAL A 68 -12.38 -13.97 -4.73
N ALA A 69 -12.38 -12.69 -5.08
CA ALA A 69 -13.49 -11.78 -4.78
C ALA A 69 -14.79 -12.21 -5.43
N GLY A 70 -14.75 -12.69 -6.69
CA GLY A 70 -15.89 -13.21 -7.41
C GLY A 70 -16.45 -14.48 -6.76
N ALA A 71 -15.59 -15.42 -6.37
CA ALA A 71 -15.99 -16.62 -5.66
C ALA A 71 -16.66 -16.29 -4.32
N ILE A 72 -16.05 -15.39 -3.53
CA ILE A 72 -16.63 -14.94 -2.25
C ILE A 72 -18.00 -14.31 -2.46
N ARG A 73 -18.18 -13.45 -3.47
CA ARG A 73 -19.48 -12.83 -3.76
C ARG A 73 -20.54 -13.83 -4.14
N ILE A 74 -20.21 -14.85 -4.91
CA ILE A 74 -21.16 -15.94 -5.24
C ILE A 74 -21.56 -16.70 -3.98
N LEU A 75 -20.58 -17.06 -3.14
CA LEU A 75 -20.85 -17.74 -1.87
C LEU A 75 -21.75 -16.90 -0.95
N LEU A 76 -21.49 -15.59 -0.85
CA LEU A 76 -22.34 -14.68 -0.08
C LEU A 76 -23.76 -14.60 -0.68
N GLY A 77 -23.90 -14.54 -2.01
CA GLY A 77 -25.21 -14.54 -2.66
C GLY A 77 -26.01 -15.83 -2.41
N VAL A 78 -25.32 -16.98 -2.32
CA VAL A 78 -25.98 -18.29 -2.10
C VAL A 78 -26.29 -18.55 -0.61
N PHE A 79 -25.32 -18.33 0.27
CA PHE A 79 -25.38 -18.78 1.66
C PHE A 79 -25.87 -17.72 2.66
N THR A 80 -25.95 -16.44 2.31
CA THR A 80 -26.43 -15.42 3.25
C THR A 80 -27.95 -15.23 3.18
N GLY A 81 -28.54 -14.86 4.31
CA GLY A 81 -29.99 -14.56 4.46
C GLY A 81 -30.40 -13.21 3.84
N LEU A 82 -29.69 -12.70 2.83
CA LEU A 82 -29.96 -11.44 2.14
C LEU A 82 -31.30 -11.51 1.38
N GLY A 83 -31.96 -10.37 1.20
CA GLY A 83 -33.13 -10.27 0.33
C GLY A 83 -32.84 -10.70 -1.11
N ALA A 84 -33.85 -11.20 -1.83
CA ALA A 84 -33.71 -11.78 -3.17
C ALA A 84 -32.94 -10.88 -4.16
N GLY A 85 -33.19 -9.57 -4.16
CA GLY A 85 -32.49 -8.63 -5.03
C GLY A 85 -30.99 -8.57 -4.77
N LEU A 86 -30.57 -8.54 -3.50
CA LEU A 86 -29.14 -8.52 -3.12
C LEU A 86 -28.45 -9.85 -3.42
N LYS A 87 -29.15 -10.98 -3.30
CA LYS A 87 -28.62 -12.30 -3.68
C LYS A 87 -28.29 -12.33 -5.18
N ILE A 88 -29.25 -11.95 -6.01
CA ILE A 88 -29.08 -11.90 -7.47
C ILE A 88 -27.94 -10.95 -7.83
N LEU A 89 -27.88 -9.76 -7.24
CA LEU A 89 -26.82 -8.79 -7.48
C LEU A 89 -25.44 -9.36 -7.12
N ASN A 90 -25.30 -9.99 -5.95
CA ASN A 90 -24.03 -10.60 -5.54
C ASN A 90 -23.59 -11.72 -6.48
N ILE A 91 -24.51 -12.55 -6.95
CA ILE A 91 -24.19 -13.64 -7.89
C ILE A 91 -23.77 -13.04 -9.25
N LEU A 92 -24.51 -12.08 -9.79
CA LEU A 92 -24.18 -11.44 -11.07
C LEU A 92 -22.82 -10.73 -11.03
N VAL A 93 -22.58 -9.94 -9.99
CA VAL A 93 -21.30 -9.25 -9.81
C VAL A 93 -20.17 -10.26 -9.58
N GLY A 94 -20.42 -11.30 -8.80
CA GLY A 94 -19.46 -12.37 -8.57
C GLY A 94 -19.08 -13.10 -9.86
N LEU A 95 -20.06 -13.41 -10.72
CA LEU A 95 -19.81 -14.02 -12.02
C LEU A 95 -19.03 -13.10 -12.96
N ALA A 96 -19.38 -11.81 -13.00
CA ALA A 96 -18.62 -10.81 -13.76
C ALA A 96 -17.16 -10.72 -13.31
N LEU A 97 -16.91 -10.70 -11.99
CA LEU A 97 -15.56 -10.69 -11.44
C LEU A 97 -14.78 -11.96 -11.79
N LEU A 98 -15.41 -13.14 -11.79
CA LEU A 98 -14.75 -14.38 -12.23
C LEU A 98 -14.32 -14.28 -13.70
N VAL A 99 -15.21 -13.80 -14.58
CA VAL A 99 -14.89 -13.63 -16.00
C VAL A 99 -13.73 -12.66 -16.19
N VAL A 100 -13.78 -11.49 -15.52
CA VAL A 100 -12.70 -10.50 -15.54
C VAL A 100 -11.40 -11.09 -15.00
N GLY A 101 -11.44 -11.86 -13.92
CA GLY A 101 -10.27 -12.52 -13.33
C GLY A 101 -9.62 -13.52 -14.30
N VAL A 102 -10.41 -14.32 -14.99
CA VAL A 102 -9.90 -15.25 -16.03
C VAL A 102 -9.28 -14.50 -17.19
N ILE A 103 -9.91 -13.42 -17.66
CA ILE A 103 -9.38 -12.58 -18.74
C ILE A 103 -8.06 -11.95 -18.30
N ALA A 104 -7.98 -11.46 -17.06
CA ALA A 104 -6.79 -10.81 -16.50
C ALA A 104 -5.57 -11.75 -16.49
N ILE A 105 -5.77 -13.01 -16.14
CA ILE A 105 -4.69 -14.01 -16.14
C ILE A 105 -4.31 -14.41 -17.56
N ARG A 106 -5.28 -14.51 -18.47
CA ARG A 106 -5.02 -14.95 -19.85
C ARG A 106 -4.46 -13.86 -20.76
N ASN A 107 -4.81 -12.61 -20.47
CA ASN A 107 -4.39 -11.46 -21.27
C ASN A 107 -3.96 -10.28 -20.37
N PRO A 108 -2.73 -10.33 -19.82
CA PRO A 108 -2.22 -9.28 -18.92
C PRO A 108 -2.28 -7.90 -19.55
N MET A 109 -1.94 -7.77 -20.83
CA MET A 109 -1.92 -6.47 -21.51
C MET A 109 -3.30 -5.82 -21.62
N ALA A 110 -4.35 -6.59 -21.93
CA ALA A 110 -5.72 -6.07 -21.93
C ALA A 110 -6.16 -5.61 -20.55
N THR A 111 -5.78 -6.34 -19.51
CA THR A 111 -6.09 -6.00 -18.13
C THR A 111 -5.37 -4.73 -17.69
N LEU A 112 -4.07 -4.59 -18.00
CA LEU A 112 -3.31 -3.38 -17.72
C LEU A 112 -3.91 -2.17 -18.44
N THR A 113 -4.30 -2.33 -19.70
CA THR A 113 -4.98 -1.28 -20.46
C THR A 113 -6.29 -0.87 -19.78
N ALA A 114 -7.14 -1.83 -19.40
CA ALA A 114 -8.40 -1.54 -18.72
C ALA A 114 -8.19 -0.86 -17.36
N LEU A 115 -7.21 -1.30 -16.56
CA LEU A 115 -6.85 -0.68 -15.29
C LEU A 115 -6.35 0.76 -15.49
N ALA A 116 -5.50 0.99 -16.50
CA ALA A 116 -5.03 2.32 -16.81
C ALA A 116 -6.18 3.26 -17.20
N LEU A 117 -7.10 2.79 -18.06
CA LEU A 117 -8.27 3.58 -18.44
C LEU A 117 -9.14 3.95 -17.23
N LEU A 118 -9.37 3.01 -16.30
CA LEU A 118 -10.09 3.28 -15.06
C LEU A 118 -9.38 4.32 -14.20
N ILE A 119 -8.05 4.22 -14.06
CA ILE A 119 -7.24 5.21 -13.33
C ILE A 119 -7.32 6.58 -14.01
N GLY A 120 -7.22 6.64 -15.35
CA GLY A 120 -7.31 7.89 -16.10
C GLY A 120 -8.66 8.57 -15.92
N ILE A 121 -9.76 7.81 -15.99
CA ILE A 121 -11.12 8.34 -15.73
C ILE A 121 -11.24 8.83 -14.27
N ALA A 122 -10.75 8.04 -13.30
CA ALA A 122 -10.77 8.43 -11.90
C ALA A 122 -10.02 9.75 -11.65
N TRP A 123 -8.85 9.94 -12.25
CA TRP A 123 -8.08 11.18 -12.12
C TRP A 123 -8.77 12.40 -12.76
N ILE A 124 -9.47 12.21 -13.89
CA ILE A 124 -10.29 13.28 -14.48
C ILE A 124 -11.42 13.67 -13.53
N VAL A 125 -12.15 12.68 -13.00
CA VAL A 125 -13.25 12.92 -12.05
C VAL A 125 -12.75 13.60 -10.79
N GLU A 126 -11.64 13.12 -10.20
CA GLU A 126 -11.00 13.71 -9.03
C GLU A 126 -10.57 15.17 -9.31
N GLY A 127 -9.93 15.42 -10.45
CA GLY A 127 -9.53 16.77 -10.85
C GLY A 127 -10.72 17.73 -10.98
N VAL A 128 -11.84 17.28 -11.55
CA VAL A 128 -13.09 18.06 -11.62
C VAL A 128 -13.65 18.34 -10.21
N MET A 129 -13.65 17.34 -9.31
CA MET A 129 -14.08 17.52 -7.93
C MET A 129 -13.21 18.53 -7.16
N VAL A 130 -11.89 18.43 -7.29
CA VAL A 130 -10.95 19.39 -6.68
C VAL A 130 -11.19 20.81 -7.17
N LEU A 131 -11.48 20.99 -8.47
CA LEU A 131 -11.82 22.30 -9.02
C LEU A 131 -13.16 22.82 -8.48
N ALA A 132 -14.16 21.96 -8.35
CA ALA A 132 -15.48 22.33 -7.82
C ALA A 132 -15.44 22.70 -6.32
N GLU A 133 -14.51 22.12 -5.56
CA GLU A 133 -14.34 22.37 -4.12
C GLU A 133 -13.34 23.49 -3.81
N SER A 134 -12.69 24.07 -4.81
CA SER A 134 -11.60 25.05 -4.63
C SER A 134 -11.99 26.33 -3.85
N ASP A 135 -13.30 26.58 -3.68
CA ASP A 135 -13.80 27.75 -2.95
C ASP A 135 -13.99 27.50 -1.44
N ARG A 136 -13.84 26.26 -0.94
CA ARG A 136 -14.26 25.86 0.43
C ARG A 136 -13.19 25.88 1.51
N GLY A 137 -11.92 26.13 1.19
CA GLY A 137 -10.88 26.22 2.23
C GLY A 137 -9.49 25.88 1.75
N GLY A 138 -8.52 26.69 2.11
CA GLY A 138 -7.13 26.53 1.73
C GLY A 138 -6.69 27.46 0.59
N SER A 139 -5.51 27.23 0.05
CA SER A 139 -5.01 28.03 -1.08
C SER A 139 -5.74 27.64 -2.37
N ARG A 140 -6.73 28.45 -2.77
CA ARG A 140 -7.50 28.30 -4.01
C ARG A 140 -6.62 28.03 -5.23
N TRP A 141 -5.49 28.73 -5.31
CA TRP A 141 -4.52 28.57 -6.39
C TRP A 141 -3.95 27.15 -6.44
N PHE A 142 -3.61 26.59 -5.29
CA PHE A 142 -3.06 25.24 -5.20
C PHE A 142 -4.08 24.16 -5.63
N ALA A 143 -5.35 24.30 -5.21
CA ALA A 143 -6.43 23.43 -5.62
C ALA A 143 -6.67 23.48 -7.14
N ILE A 144 -6.66 24.69 -7.73
CA ILE A 144 -6.83 24.88 -9.19
C ILE A 144 -5.69 24.20 -9.95
N VAL A 145 -4.43 24.42 -9.53
CA VAL A 145 -3.28 23.79 -10.18
C VAL A 145 -3.33 22.27 -10.08
N LEU A 146 -3.64 21.72 -8.91
CA LEU A 146 -3.77 20.28 -8.74
C LEU A 146 -4.92 19.69 -9.55
N GLY A 147 -6.09 20.34 -9.57
CA GLY A 147 -7.24 19.87 -10.34
C GLY A 147 -6.95 19.84 -11.85
N ILE A 148 -6.34 20.90 -12.38
CA ILE A 148 -5.94 20.93 -13.80
C ILE A 148 -4.88 19.86 -14.08
N LEU A 149 -3.88 19.70 -13.22
CA LEU A 149 -2.83 18.70 -13.38
C LEU A 149 -3.41 17.27 -13.36
N SER A 150 -4.34 16.98 -12.46
CA SER A 150 -5.03 15.68 -12.39
C SER A 150 -5.82 15.39 -13.68
N ILE A 151 -6.56 16.37 -14.20
CA ILE A 151 -7.29 16.21 -15.46
C ILE A 151 -6.32 15.95 -16.63
N LEU A 152 -5.26 16.75 -16.75
CA LEU A 152 -4.27 16.57 -17.81
C LEU A 152 -3.57 15.20 -17.70
N ALA A 153 -3.20 14.78 -16.49
CA ALA A 153 -2.62 13.45 -16.24
C ALA A 153 -3.60 12.35 -16.64
N GLY A 154 -4.86 12.44 -16.25
CA GLY A 154 -5.90 11.49 -16.63
C GLY A 154 -6.09 11.39 -18.15
N ILE A 155 -6.08 12.52 -18.86
CA ILE A 155 -6.14 12.55 -20.32
C ILE A 155 -4.93 11.82 -20.93
N VAL A 156 -3.72 12.08 -20.46
CA VAL A 156 -2.50 11.40 -20.94
C VAL A 156 -2.60 9.90 -20.75
N VAL A 157 -3.10 9.45 -19.59
CA VAL A 157 -3.33 8.01 -19.32
C VAL A 157 -4.30 7.38 -20.32
N LEU A 158 -5.34 8.09 -20.74
CA LEU A 158 -6.30 7.57 -21.72
C LEU A 158 -5.69 7.37 -23.10
N PHE A 159 -4.71 8.21 -23.48
CA PHE A 159 -4.03 8.09 -24.79
C PHE A 159 -2.88 7.06 -24.79
N ILE A 160 -2.16 6.91 -23.68
CA ILE A 160 -0.98 6.02 -23.57
C ILE A 160 -1.11 5.17 -22.29
N PRO A 161 -2.10 4.28 -22.22
CA PRO A 161 -2.44 3.59 -20.97
C PRO A 161 -1.29 2.74 -20.42
N VAL A 162 -0.72 1.85 -21.23
CA VAL A 162 0.36 0.94 -20.78
C VAL A 162 1.67 1.70 -20.53
N GLY A 163 1.99 2.68 -21.38
CA GLY A 163 3.17 3.54 -21.19
C GLY A 163 3.11 4.32 -19.88
N THR A 164 1.96 4.86 -19.52
CA THR A 164 1.78 5.58 -18.25
C THR A 164 1.93 4.65 -17.05
N LEU A 165 1.39 3.42 -17.11
CA LEU A 165 1.60 2.43 -16.05
C LEU A 165 3.08 2.07 -15.89
N ALA A 166 3.82 1.93 -16.99
CA ALA A 166 5.26 1.67 -16.94
C ALA A 166 6.02 2.82 -16.23
N VAL A 167 5.67 4.06 -16.54
CA VAL A 167 6.22 5.24 -15.87
C VAL A 167 5.90 5.22 -14.37
N LEU A 168 4.64 4.96 -13.98
CA LEU A 168 4.23 4.87 -12.58
C LEU A 168 4.98 3.75 -11.83
N VAL A 169 5.18 2.60 -12.48
CA VAL A 169 5.95 1.49 -11.90
C VAL A 169 7.41 1.89 -11.67
N ILE A 170 8.04 2.59 -12.62
CA ILE A 170 9.41 3.09 -12.46
C ILE A 170 9.51 4.08 -11.30
N TYR A 171 8.61 5.07 -11.21
CA TYR A 171 8.58 5.99 -10.08
C TYR A 171 8.33 5.28 -8.75
N GLY A 172 7.43 4.30 -8.73
CA GLY A 172 7.19 3.43 -7.57
C GLY A 172 8.46 2.67 -7.16
N GLY A 173 9.20 2.13 -8.12
CA GLY A 173 10.49 1.47 -7.90
C GLY A 173 11.55 2.41 -7.28
N ILE A 174 11.69 3.62 -7.82
CA ILE A 174 12.58 4.65 -7.25
C ILE A 174 12.18 4.97 -5.81
N PHE A 175 10.88 5.16 -5.56
CA PHE A 175 10.37 5.46 -4.23
C PHE A 175 10.65 4.32 -3.24
N LEU A 176 10.47 3.05 -3.65
CA LEU A 176 10.80 1.88 -2.84
C LEU A 176 12.29 1.81 -2.50
N VAL A 177 13.17 2.11 -3.46
CA VAL A 177 14.63 2.17 -3.22
C VAL A 177 14.96 3.24 -2.19
N VAL A 178 14.43 4.45 -2.36
CA VAL A 178 14.66 5.57 -1.43
C VAL A 178 14.15 5.24 -0.03
N LEU A 179 12.93 4.71 0.08
CA LEU A 179 12.37 4.28 1.36
C LEU A 179 13.21 3.15 1.99
N GLY A 180 13.66 2.17 1.21
CA GLY A 180 14.51 1.10 1.68
C GLY A 180 15.82 1.61 2.26
N ILE A 181 16.48 2.55 1.57
CA ILE A 181 17.70 3.20 2.06
C ILE A 181 17.44 3.96 3.36
N ILE A 182 16.39 4.77 3.42
CA ILE A 182 16.03 5.53 4.62
C ILE A 182 15.75 4.60 5.81
N GLN A 183 15.02 3.49 5.60
CA GLN A 183 14.72 2.52 6.64
C GLN A 183 16.00 1.82 7.16
N ILE A 184 16.91 1.46 6.26
CA ILE A 184 18.21 0.87 6.64
C ILE A 184 19.04 1.87 7.47
N ILE A 185 19.11 3.14 7.03
CA ILE A 185 19.83 4.18 7.78
C ILE A 185 19.18 4.36 9.16
N ARG A 186 17.85 4.39 9.26
CA ARG A 186 17.14 4.46 10.54
C ARG A 186 17.40 3.24 11.42
N ALA A 187 17.44 2.03 10.86
CA ALA A 187 17.77 0.82 11.61
C ALA A 187 19.18 0.90 12.26
N PHE A 188 20.17 1.51 11.59
CA PHE A 188 21.50 1.73 12.14
C PHE A 188 21.55 2.92 13.12
N ALA A 189 20.75 3.96 12.92
CA ALA A 189 20.71 5.15 13.79
C ALA A 189 19.92 4.89 15.07
N PHE A 190 18.92 3.98 15.04
CA PHE A 190 18.06 3.68 16.17
C PHE A 190 18.84 3.01 17.30
N GLY A 191 18.88 3.64 18.47
CA GLY A 191 19.59 3.13 19.65
C GLY A 191 21.03 3.63 19.84
N ARG A 192 21.58 4.46 18.93
CA ARG A 192 22.89 5.10 19.16
C ARG A 192 22.87 6.20 20.22
N GLY A 193 21.68 6.72 20.56
CA GLY A 193 21.50 7.80 21.54
C GLY A 193 21.21 7.35 22.97
N MET A 194 21.19 6.05 23.30
CA MET A 194 21.04 5.62 24.68
C MET A 194 22.37 5.78 25.41
N PRO A 195 22.41 6.54 26.53
CA PRO A 195 23.61 6.65 27.35
C PRO A 195 24.03 5.26 27.80
N ARG A 196 25.30 4.94 27.60
CA ARG A 196 25.94 3.64 27.92
C ARG A 196 26.14 3.43 29.44
N ASN A 197 25.77 4.45 30.21
CA ASN A 197 25.95 4.53 31.65
C ASN A 197 24.59 4.86 32.32
N ALA A 198 23.77 3.87 32.50
CA ALA A 198 22.69 3.85 33.49
C ALA A 198 22.65 2.45 34.13
#